data_c1cbcdf8e7d7f5dbf26dbb88f7d0528b
#
_entry.id   c1cbcdf8e7d7f5dbf26dbb88f7d0528b
#
_cell.length_a   1.000
_cell.length_b   1.000
_cell.length_c   1.000
_cell.angle_alpha   90.00
_cell.angle_beta   90.00
_cell.angle_gamma   90.00
#
_symmetry.space_group_name_H-M   'P 1'
#
loop_
_entity.id
_entity.type
_entity.pdbx_description
1 polymer ?
#
loop_
_entity_poly.entity_id
_entity_poly.type
_entity_poly.pdbx_seq_one_letter_code
_entity_poly.pdbx_strand_id
1 'polypeptide(L)'
;MHEEEALNDNHPGPNHFELDQTGGDRKHRNSTYAKRRRVVLKYLERNYGTVRDFCQKHKTTLRYILWGTLLAGYLAMVIAACGLNFHRALPLFVITVAAIFFVVWDHFMAKYDHRIEELLSPGRRFLDSHWFWLKWVIWSSLILGVVFWLIFDTAKLGKWQLVSFGGLIVYVILLFLFSKHPTKVHWRPVFWGIGLQFLLGLLILRTGPGLRASQWLGKQVHTFLEHTDAGASFVFGENYTDHYLAFKFLPMVVFFSAVTSMLYYLGLMQWIIRKIGWLMLVTMGSSPVESVVAAGNIFVGYISPAHLLTASVMSAPASLAVAKLFWPETETPKTTLKDAMKMEMGDSRNLLEAASYGTSSSISLVANIAVNMIAFLALLSFVNAALSWFGNMFDYPQLSFELICSYIFMPFSFMMGVDWQDSFMVAKLIGYKTFFTEFVAYERLSKLVDLRKEAGPKFVDGVQQYMSIRSETIATYALCGFGNVSFLGLAISTLTSMAPSRKRDIAAGAVRALIAGNIACFMTACITGILSSTPVDITCHHIFENTFASGLSQNTTDVVSCCQSLLSSTVAVGPGEVIPGGYHSLSSLKTCCELLKPSTLNCTWIPDQL
;
A
#
# COMPACT_ATOMS: atom_id res chain seq x y z
N MET A 1 -9.74 -47.47 33.90
CA MET A 1 -10.97 -47.74 34.65
C MET A 1 -12.06 -47.71 33.61
N HIS A 2 -12.39 -48.94 33.16
CA HIS A 2 -13.71 -49.57 33.06
C HIS A 2 -14.70 -48.79 32.16
N GLU A 3 -15.45 -49.35 31.26
CA GLU A 3 -15.77 -50.77 30.96
C GLU A 3 -16.42 -50.83 29.57
N GLU A 4 -16.19 -51.90 28.88
CA GLU A 4 -16.95 -52.40 27.73
C GLU A 4 -18.40 -52.68 28.14
N GLU A 5 -19.33 -52.45 27.24
CA GLU A 5 -20.52 -53.35 27.18
C GLU A 5 -21.00 -53.50 25.74
N ALA A 6 -20.93 -54.74 25.32
CA ALA A 6 -21.54 -55.32 24.14
C ALA A 6 -23.03 -55.57 24.40
N LEU A 7 -23.89 -55.26 23.46
CA LEU A 7 -25.24 -55.82 23.42
C LEU A 7 -25.57 -56.38 22.03
N ASN A 8 -25.62 -57.68 22.05
CA ASN A 8 -26.13 -58.59 21.09
C ASN A 8 -27.67 -58.59 21.19
N ASP A 9 -28.39 -58.50 20.08
CA ASP A 9 -29.75 -59.01 20.03
C ASP A 9 -30.13 -59.51 18.63
N ASN A 10 -30.37 -60.77 18.62
CA ASN A 10 -31.06 -61.58 17.61
C ASN A 10 -32.53 -61.21 17.55
N HIS A 11 -33.14 -61.14 16.38
CA HIS A 11 -34.45 -61.68 16.14
C HIS A 11 -34.75 -61.90 14.64
N PRO A 12 -35.75 -62.75 14.31
CA PRO A 12 -35.63 -63.80 13.28
C PRO A 12 -36.39 -63.46 11.98
N GLY A 13 -36.09 -64.16 10.93
CA GLY A 13 -36.89 -64.16 9.71
C GLY A 13 -38.33 -64.71 9.93
N PRO A 14 -39.20 -64.58 8.99
CA PRO A 14 -39.29 -65.61 7.92
C PRO A 14 -39.78 -65.03 6.56
N ASN A 15 -39.55 -65.71 5.47
CA ASN A 15 -40.51 -66.36 4.60
C ASN A 15 -39.88 -66.68 3.26
N HIS A 16 -39.91 -67.98 2.98
CA HIS A 16 -39.81 -68.58 1.66
C HIS A 16 -40.80 -67.92 0.69
N PHE A 17 -40.30 -67.54 -0.48
CA PHE A 17 -41.02 -67.49 -1.71
C PHE A 17 -40.16 -68.14 -2.78
N GLU A 18 -40.57 -69.35 -3.15
CA GLU A 18 -40.15 -70.02 -4.38
C GLU A 18 -40.60 -69.20 -5.57
N LEU A 19 -39.70 -68.88 -6.45
CA LEU A 19 -39.98 -68.51 -7.83
C LEU A 19 -38.81 -68.83 -8.73
N ASP A 20 -38.94 -69.91 -9.33
CA ASP A 20 -38.95 -70.17 -10.77
C ASP A 20 -37.64 -70.02 -11.55
N GLN A 21 -37.38 -71.12 -12.19
CA GLN A 21 -36.28 -71.41 -13.09
C GLN A 21 -36.31 -70.55 -14.36
N THR A 22 -35.68 -69.36 -14.34
CA THR A 22 -35.21 -68.70 -15.57
C THR A 22 -33.88 -68.02 -15.38
N GLY A 23 -33.01 -68.55 -14.48
CA GLY A 23 -31.75 -67.95 -14.05
C GLY A 23 -30.51 -68.30 -14.88
N GLY A 24 -30.58 -69.15 -15.87
CA GLY A 24 -29.41 -69.63 -16.64
C GLY A 24 -28.79 -68.58 -17.56
N ASP A 25 -29.60 -67.84 -18.26
CA ASP A 25 -29.13 -66.92 -19.30
C ASP A 25 -28.63 -65.56 -18.78
N ARG A 26 -29.18 -65.05 -17.65
CA ARG A 26 -28.72 -63.82 -17.03
C ARG A 26 -27.33 -63.91 -16.34
N LYS A 27 -27.06 -65.12 -15.75
CA LYS A 27 -25.76 -65.37 -15.11
C LYS A 27 -24.61 -65.46 -16.13
N HIS A 28 -24.87 -66.01 -17.31
CA HIS A 28 -23.88 -66.10 -18.38
C HIS A 28 -23.62 -64.75 -19.05
N ARG A 29 -24.65 -63.93 -19.24
CA ARG A 29 -24.56 -62.59 -19.80
C ARG A 29 -23.82 -61.66 -18.85
N ASN A 30 -24.12 -61.67 -17.56
CA ASN A 30 -23.41 -60.86 -16.55
C ASN A 30 -21.95 -61.32 -16.37
N SER A 31 -21.63 -62.57 -16.48
CA SER A 31 -20.27 -63.10 -16.47
C SER A 31 -19.46 -62.63 -17.68
N THR A 32 -20.06 -62.57 -18.85
CA THR A 32 -19.40 -62.10 -20.08
C THR A 32 -19.18 -60.57 -20.05
N TYR A 33 -20.15 -59.81 -19.54
CA TYR A 33 -19.97 -58.35 -19.32
C TYR A 33 -18.89 -58.03 -18.27
N ALA A 34 -18.86 -58.74 -17.16
CA ALA A 34 -17.85 -58.60 -16.12
C ALA A 34 -16.44 -58.98 -16.63
N LYS A 35 -16.35 -60.00 -17.50
CA LYS A 35 -15.09 -60.42 -18.15
C LYS A 35 -14.59 -59.36 -19.15
N ARG A 36 -15.47 -58.79 -20.00
CA ARG A 36 -15.16 -57.70 -20.91
C ARG A 36 -14.75 -56.45 -20.17
N ARG A 37 -15.45 -56.07 -19.10
CA ARG A 37 -15.11 -54.93 -18.27
C ARG A 37 -13.73 -55.08 -17.60
N ARG A 38 -13.38 -56.27 -17.11
CA ARG A 38 -12.03 -56.55 -16.56
C ARG A 38 -10.94 -56.49 -17.63
N VAL A 39 -11.20 -56.92 -18.84
CA VAL A 39 -10.23 -56.84 -19.94
C VAL A 39 -9.99 -55.38 -20.35
N VAL A 40 -11.06 -54.59 -20.47
CA VAL A 40 -10.96 -53.15 -20.77
C VAL A 40 -10.26 -52.41 -19.64
N LEU A 41 -10.57 -52.70 -18.38
CA LEU A 41 -9.88 -52.12 -17.24
C LEU A 41 -8.39 -52.46 -17.19
N LYS A 42 -8.03 -53.75 -17.43
CA LYS A 42 -6.62 -54.14 -17.53
C LYS A 42 -5.89 -53.51 -18.70
N TYR A 43 -6.56 -53.29 -19.83
CA TYR A 43 -5.98 -52.61 -20.98
C TYR A 43 -5.79 -51.11 -20.67
N LEU A 44 -6.75 -50.47 -19.99
CA LEU A 44 -6.64 -49.09 -19.52
C LEU A 44 -5.55 -48.95 -18.46
N GLU A 45 -5.48 -49.86 -17.49
CA GLU A 45 -4.41 -49.84 -16.46
C GLU A 45 -3.03 -50.05 -17.08
N ARG A 46 -2.89 -50.94 -18.06
CA ARG A 46 -1.62 -51.16 -18.76
C ARG A 46 -1.19 -49.92 -19.58
N ASN A 47 -2.13 -49.33 -20.31
CA ASN A 47 -1.85 -48.11 -21.07
C ASN A 47 -1.56 -46.90 -20.14
N TYR A 48 -2.31 -46.81 -19.03
CA TYR A 48 -2.05 -45.80 -18.01
C TYR A 48 -0.67 -45.99 -17.37
N GLY A 49 -0.29 -47.21 -17.05
CA GLY A 49 1.05 -47.53 -16.57
C GLY A 49 2.14 -47.11 -17.53
N THR A 50 1.99 -47.44 -18.82
CA THR A 50 2.96 -47.09 -19.87
C THR A 50 3.07 -45.55 -20.06
N VAL A 51 1.93 -44.84 -20.06
CA VAL A 51 1.92 -43.38 -20.14
C VAL A 51 2.54 -42.74 -18.91
N ARG A 52 2.23 -43.27 -17.72
CA ARG A 52 2.81 -42.82 -16.46
C ARG A 52 4.32 -43.00 -16.43
N ASP A 53 4.82 -44.15 -16.84
CA ASP A 53 6.26 -44.46 -16.89
C ASP A 53 6.98 -43.57 -17.92
N PHE A 54 6.35 -43.33 -19.09
CA PHE A 54 6.83 -42.40 -20.07
C PHE A 54 6.90 -40.95 -19.51
N CYS A 55 5.82 -40.50 -18.84
CA CYS A 55 5.77 -39.19 -18.20
C CYS A 55 6.78 -39.06 -17.06
N GLN A 56 7.00 -40.10 -16.27
CA GLN A 56 8.02 -40.10 -15.22
C GLN A 56 9.45 -40.06 -15.80
N LYS A 57 9.70 -40.86 -16.84
CA LYS A 57 11.03 -40.89 -17.51
C LYS A 57 11.39 -39.59 -18.19
N HIS A 58 10.40 -38.89 -18.75
CA HIS A 58 10.59 -37.62 -19.45
C HIS A 58 10.03 -36.40 -18.70
N LYS A 59 9.87 -36.48 -17.39
CA LYS A 59 9.26 -35.46 -16.55
C LYS A 59 9.88 -34.08 -16.74
N THR A 60 11.20 -34.00 -16.83
CA THR A 60 11.94 -32.75 -17.05
C THR A 60 11.69 -32.17 -18.43
N THR A 61 11.77 -33.00 -19.47
CA THR A 61 11.54 -32.60 -20.87
C THR A 61 10.10 -32.16 -21.12
N LEU A 62 9.13 -32.92 -20.61
CA LEU A 62 7.70 -32.58 -20.68
C LEU A 62 7.40 -31.27 -19.95
N ARG A 63 8.02 -31.05 -18.80
CA ARG A 63 7.90 -29.79 -18.08
C ARG A 63 8.45 -28.60 -18.89
N TYR A 64 9.61 -28.74 -19.53
CA TYR A 64 10.17 -27.67 -20.39
C TYR A 64 9.30 -27.43 -21.64
N ILE A 65 8.77 -28.48 -22.27
CA ILE A 65 7.86 -28.33 -23.41
C ILE A 65 6.57 -27.62 -22.98
N LEU A 66 5.97 -28.00 -21.86
CA LEU A 66 4.77 -27.35 -21.32
C LEU A 66 5.02 -25.86 -21.05
N TRP A 67 6.11 -25.54 -20.34
CA TRP A 67 6.46 -24.13 -20.07
C TRP A 67 6.80 -23.36 -21.33
N GLY A 68 7.48 -23.98 -22.29
CA GLY A 68 7.79 -23.38 -23.60
C GLY A 68 6.52 -23.08 -24.39
N THR A 69 5.55 -24.00 -24.41
CA THR A 69 4.26 -23.81 -25.10
C THR A 69 3.42 -22.72 -24.46
N LEU A 70 3.36 -22.70 -23.12
CA LEU A 70 2.67 -21.65 -22.37
C LEU A 70 3.30 -20.27 -22.60
N LEU A 71 4.63 -20.18 -22.59
CA LEU A 71 5.35 -18.95 -22.85
C LEU A 71 5.15 -18.48 -24.29
N ALA A 72 5.23 -19.38 -25.28
CA ALA A 72 4.97 -19.04 -26.68
C ALA A 72 3.53 -18.57 -26.89
N GLY A 73 2.55 -19.20 -26.27
CA GLY A 73 1.15 -18.78 -26.30
C GLY A 73 0.95 -17.39 -25.68
N TYR A 74 1.58 -17.14 -24.53
CA TYR A 74 1.55 -15.84 -23.88
C TYR A 74 2.17 -14.73 -24.76
N LEU A 75 3.35 -14.97 -25.33
CA LEU A 75 4.00 -13.99 -26.22
C LEU A 75 3.18 -13.74 -27.49
N ALA A 76 2.59 -14.77 -28.07
CA ALA A 76 1.69 -14.62 -29.22
C ALA A 76 0.46 -13.76 -28.87
N MET A 77 -0.12 -13.96 -27.68
CA MET A 77 -1.23 -13.13 -27.15
C MET A 77 -0.80 -11.65 -26.98
N VAL A 78 0.37 -11.41 -26.39
CA VAL A 78 0.90 -10.03 -26.22
C VAL A 78 1.14 -9.36 -27.58
N ILE A 79 1.73 -10.07 -28.55
CA ILE A 79 1.95 -9.55 -29.90
C ILE A 79 0.62 -9.24 -30.60
N ALA A 80 -0.34 -10.13 -30.52
CA ALA A 80 -1.69 -9.93 -31.08
C ALA A 80 -2.40 -8.72 -30.44
N ALA A 81 -2.33 -8.59 -29.11
CA ALA A 81 -2.91 -7.46 -28.38
C ALA A 81 -2.27 -6.13 -28.79
N CYS A 82 -0.94 -6.09 -28.96
CA CYS A 82 -0.22 -4.91 -29.41
C CYS A 82 -0.55 -4.57 -30.88
N GLY A 83 -0.79 -5.57 -31.73
CA GLY A 83 -1.20 -5.38 -33.13
C GLY A 83 -2.62 -4.85 -33.27
N LEU A 84 -3.54 -5.26 -32.41
CA LEU A 84 -4.92 -4.82 -32.43
C LEU A 84 -5.11 -3.39 -31.90
N ASN A 85 -4.53 -3.08 -30.73
CA ASN A 85 -4.61 -1.74 -30.15
C ASN A 85 -3.44 -1.51 -29.18
N PHE A 86 -2.40 -0.83 -29.66
CA PHE A 86 -1.19 -0.59 -28.89
C PHE A 86 -1.43 0.21 -27.60
N HIS A 87 -2.28 1.23 -27.63
CA HIS A 87 -2.55 2.05 -26.44
C HIS A 87 -3.22 1.25 -25.31
N ARG A 88 -4.13 0.33 -25.64
CA ARG A 88 -4.73 -0.58 -24.66
C ARG A 88 -3.76 -1.64 -24.16
N ALA A 89 -2.89 -2.14 -25.05
CA ALA A 89 -1.92 -3.18 -24.74
C ALA A 89 -0.65 -2.66 -24.06
N LEU A 90 -0.43 -1.34 -24.03
CA LEU A 90 0.78 -0.72 -23.48
C LEU A 90 1.13 -1.18 -22.05
N PRO A 91 0.18 -1.25 -21.08
CA PRO A 91 0.48 -1.74 -19.75
C PRO A 91 0.96 -3.20 -19.75
N LEU A 92 0.29 -4.06 -20.50
CA LEU A 92 0.66 -5.47 -20.66
C LEU A 92 2.06 -5.62 -21.27
N PHE A 93 2.34 -4.82 -22.31
CA PHE A 93 3.65 -4.78 -22.96
C PHE A 93 4.74 -4.34 -21.98
N VAL A 94 4.54 -3.25 -21.24
CA VAL A 94 5.52 -2.75 -20.25
C VAL A 94 5.79 -3.78 -19.15
N ILE A 95 4.74 -4.40 -18.60
CA ILE A 95 4.89 -5.46 -17.58
C ILE A 95 5.67 -6.65 -18.15
N THR A 96 5.37 -7.06 -19.38
CA THR A 96 6.06 -8.19 -20.03
C THR A 96 7.54 -7.88 -20.27
N VAL A 97 7.84 -6.69 -20.79
CA VAL A 97 9.23 -6.25 -21.02
C VAL A 97 9.99 -6.14 -19.71
N ALA A 98 9.37 -5.57 -18.67
CA ALA A 98 9.97 -5.49 -17.34
C ALA A 98 10.24 -6.88 -16.75
N ALA A 99 9.29 -7.82 -16.86
CA ALA A 99 9.47 -9.18 -16.39
C ALA A 99 10.63 -9.90 -17.13
N ILE A 100 10.66 -9.79 -18.45
CA ILE A 100 11.76 -10.35 -19.26
C ILE A 100 13.10 -9.72 -18.88
N PHE A 101 13.14 -8.39 -18.73
CA PHE A 101 14.35 -7.68 -18.31
C PHE A 101 14.87 -8.20 -16.97
N PHE A 102 14.02 -8.33 -15.96
CA PHE A 102 14.44 -8.81 -14.65
C PHE A 102 14.88 -10.27 -14.66
N VAL A 103 14.20 -11.15 -15.41
CA VAL A 103 14.61 -12.56 -15.54
C VAL A 103 15.96 -12.68 -16.25
N VAL A 104 16.15 -11.94 -17.34
CA VAL A 104 17.43 -11.89 -18.07
C VAL A 104 18.53 -11.31 -17.19
N TRP A 105 18.23 -10.22 -16.48
CA TRP A 105 19.16 -9.59 -15.54
C TRP A 105 19.60 -10.55 -14.43
N ASP A 106 18.66 -11.28 -13.83
CA ASP A 106 18.98 -12.27 -12.78
C ASP A 106 19.87 -13.40 -13.32
N HIS A 107 19.54 -13.88 -14.52
CA HIS A 107 20.35 -14.92 -15.16
C HIS A 107 21.75 -14.41 -15.53
N PHE A 108 21.82 -13.18 -16.03
CA PHE A 108 23.07 -12.52 -16.38
C PHE A 108 23.93 -12.29 -15.14
N MET A 109 23.37 -11.73 -14.08
CA MET A 109 24.09 -11.49 -12.83
C MET A 109 24.55 -12.81 -12.19
N ALA A 110 23.69 -13.83 -12.13
CA ALA A 110 24.07 -15.14 -11.59
C ALA A 110 25.23 -15.79 -12.36
N LYS A 111 25.31 -15.55 -13.69
CA LYS A 111 26.36 -16.14 -14.54
C LYS A 111 27.66 -15.34 -14.55
N TYR A 112 27.58 -14.02 -14.43
CA TYR A 112 28.71 -13.11 -14.62
C TYR A 112 29.14 -12.37 -13.35
N ASP A 113 28.55 -12.70 -12.19
CA ASP A 113 28.82 -12.05 -10.89
C ASP A 113 30.33 -11.91 -10.61
N HIS A 114 31.05 -13.01 -10.73
CA HIS A 114 32.50 -13.03 -10.51
C HIS A 114 33.28 -12.16 -11.53
N ARG A 115 32.91 -12.16 -12.81
CA ARG A 115 33.57 -11.34 -13.84
C ARG A 115 33.24 -9.85 -13.68
N ILE A 116 32.02 -9.54 -13.27
CA ILE A 116 31.60 -8.16 -12.99
C ILE A 116 32.35 -7.63 -11.77
N GLU A 117 32.52 -8.45 -10.74
CA GLU A 117 33.29 -8.09 -9.55
C GLU A 117 34.77 -7.85 -9.89
N GLU A 118 35.36 -8.67 -10.74
CA GLU A 118 36.74 -8.46 -11.26
C GLU A 118 36.85 -7.19 -12.10
N LEU A 119 35.89 -6.94 -13.00
CA LEU A 119 35.89 -5.77 -13.87
C LEU A 119 35.68 -4.46 -13.09
N LEU A 120 34.88 -4.50 -12.02
CA LEU A 120 34.61 -3.35 -11.16
C LEU A 120 35.68 -3.16 -10.07
N SER A 121 36.55 -4.17 -9.84
CA SER A 121 37.57 -4.12 -8.79
C SER A 121 38.55 -2.95 -8.91
N PRO A 122 39.05 -2.54 -10.11
CA PRO A 122 39.92 -1.37 -10.21
C PRO A 122 39.17 -0.06 -9.91
N GLY A 123 37.92 0.06 -10.37
CA GLY A 123 37.07 1.19 -10.04
C GLY A 123 36.76 1.26 -8.54
N ARG A 124 36.48 0.14 -7.92
CA ARG A 124 36.25 0.04 -6.48
C ARG A 124 37.48 0.43 -5.66
N ARG A 125 38.67 -0.04 -6.05
CA ARG A 125 39.94 0.36 -5.40
C ARG A 125 40.21 1.85 -5.55
N PHE A 126 39.93 2.44 -6.72
CA PHE A 126 40.05 3.88 -6.93
C PHE A 126 39.05 4.65 -6.06
N LEU A 127 37.80 4.22 -5.99
CA LEU A 127 36.78 4.78 -5.13
C LEU A 127 37.16 4.65 -3.65
N ASP A 128 37.64 3.49 -3.21
CA ASP A 128 38.05 3.28 -1.81
C ASP A 128 39.26 4.12 -1.43
N SER A 129 40.22 4.30 -2.34
CA SER A 129 41.41 5.15 -2.13
C SER A 129 41.05 6.64 -2.01
N HIS A 130 40.08 7.11 -2.76
CA HIS A 130 39.67 8.51 -2.78
C HIS A 130 38.35 8.75 -2.03
N TRP A 131 37.84 7.74 -1.32
CA TRP A 131 36.53 7.76 -0.67
C TRP A 131 36.35 8.95 0.28
N PHE A 132 37.39 9.36 0.98
CA PHE A 132 37.33 10.50 1.88
C PHE A 132 36.98 11.80 1.14
N TRP A 133 37.67 12.12 0.03
CA TRP A 133 37.42 13.32 -0.77
C TRP A 133 36.12 13.21 -1.56
N LEU A 134 35.88 12.06 -2.16
CA LEU A 134 34.67 11.80 -2.94
C LEU A 134 33.41 11.93 -2.08
N LYS A 135 33.44 11.44 -0.85
CA LYS A 135 32.37 11.59 0.12
C LYS A 135 32.05 13.07 0.36
N TRP A 136 33.03 13.93 0.57
CA TRP A 136 32.82 15.36 0.80
C TRP A 136 32.28 16.05 -0.45
N VAL A 137 32.78 15.73 -1.64
CA VAL A 137 32.29 16.26 -2.90
C VAL A 137 30.84 15.86 -3.14
N ILE A 138 30.50 14.59 -2.93
CA ILE A 138 29.12 14.10 -3.07
C ILE A 138 28.18 14.82 -2.08
N TRP A 139 28.57 14.92 -0.81
CA TRP A 139 27.76 15.60 0.20
C TRP A 139 27.59 17.09 -0.11
N SER A 140 28.65 17.79 -0.49
CA SER A 140 28.58 19.21 -0.86
C SER A 140 27.70 19.41 -2.10
N SER A 141 27.84 18.58 -3.11
CA SER A 141 27.01 18.63 -4.32
C SER A 141 25.54 18.35 -4.02
N LEU A 142 25.27 17.41 -3.12
CA LEU A 142 23.91 17.05 -2.72
C LEU A 142 23.27 18.19 -1.91
N ILE A 143 23.99 18.77 -0.96
CA ILE A 143 23.52 19.93 -0.18
C ILE A 143 23.28 21.13 -1.10
N LEU A 144 24.21 21.44 -2.00
CA LEU A 144 24.04 22.50 -3.01
C LEU A 144 22.83 22.24 -3.92
N GLY A 145 22.65 21.00 -4.37
CA GLY A 145 21.49 20.60 -5.17
C GLY A 145 20.18 20.79 -4.43
N VAL A 146 20.10 20.39 -3.17
CA VAL A 146 18.92 20.61 -2.32
C VAL A 146 18.66 22.09 -2.09
N VAL A 147 19.69 22.88 -1.76
CA VAL A 147 19.55 24.34 -1.56
C VAL A 147 19.09 25.03 -2.84
N PHE A 148 19.71 24.69 -3.98
CA PHE A 148 19.32 25.21 -5.28
C PHE A 148 17.85 24.88 -5.59
N TRP A 149 17.45 23.62 -5.38
CA TRP A 149 16.09 23.17 -5.61
C TRP A 149 15.10 23.89 -4.68
N LEU A 150 15.43 24.06 -3.38
CA LEU A 150 14.61 24.80 -2.43
C LEU A 150 14.40 26.25 -2.85
N ILE A 151 15.45 26.92 -3.36
CA ILE A 151 15.36 28.33 -3.77
C ILE A 151 14.59 28.47 -5.09
N PHE A 152 14.88 27.64 -6.08
CA PHE A 152 14.35 27.81 -7.43
C PHE A 152 12.99 27.16 -7.66
N ASP A 153 12.66 26.10 -6.95
CA ASP A 153 11.39 25.39 -7.08
C ASP A 153 10.49 25.61 -5.86
N THR A 154 10.92 25.18 -4.68
CA THR A 154 10.07 25.14 -3.48
C THR A 154 9.66 26.52 -2.99
N ALA A 155 10.57 27.49 -2.98
CA ALA A 155 10.27 28.83 -2.52
C ALA A 155 9.30 29.58 -3.46
N LYS A 156 9.29 29.25 -4.75
CA LYS A 156 8.32 29.80 -5.71
C LYS A 156 6.91 29.23 -5.53
N LEU A 157 6.78 28.02 -5.01
CA LEU A 157 5.49 27.36 -4.79
C LEU A 157 4.74 27.92 -3.57
N GLY A 158 5.45 28.44 -2.56
CA GLY A 158 4.83 29.08 -1.42
C GLY A 158 5.58 28.91 -0.09
N LYS A 159 5.14 29.66 0.92
CA LYS A 159 5.74 29.65 2.26
C LYS A 159 5.52 28.34 3.01
N TRP A 160 4.42 27.68 2.77
CA TRP A 160 4.01 26.45 3.47
C TRP A 160 4.87 25.24 3.13
N GLN A 161 5.45 25.19 1.93
CA GLN A 161 6.40 24.15 1.54
C GLN A 161 7.70 24.25 2.37
N LEU A 162 8.13 25.48 2.68
CA LEU A 162 9.30 25.70 3.54
C LEU A 162 9.01 25.28 4.99
N VAL A 163 7.77 25.47 5.48
CA VAL A 163 7.35 24.96 6.80
C VAL A 163 7.45 23.44 6.84
N SER A 164 6.95 22.74 5.81
CA SER A 164 7.08 21.28 5.70
C SER A 164 8.53 20.82 5.71
N PHE A 165 9.42 21.54 5.02
CA PHE A 165 10.85 21.23 5.03
C PHE A 165 11.48 21.45 6.41
N GLY A 166 11.16 22.57 7.07
CA GLY A 166 11.56 22.84 8.44
C GLY A 166 11.07 21.78 9.42
N GLY A 167 9.83 21.34 9.26
CA GLY A 167 9.23 20.26 10.05
C GLY A 167 9.96 18.93 9.88
N LEU A 168 10.37 18.58 8.67
CA LEU A 168 11.17 17.38 8.43
C LEU A 168 12.48 17.40 9.23
N ILE A 169 13.17 18.54 9.24
CA ILE A 169 14.40 18.71 10.02
C ILE A 169 14.12 18.59 11.53
N VAL A 170 13.05 19.21 12.01
CA VAL A 170 12.66 19.15 13.43
C VAL A 170 12.36 17.70 13.84
N TYR A 171 11.65 16.91 13.02
CA TYR A 171 11.39 15.49 13.32
C TYR A 171 12.69 14.68 13.41
N VAL A 172 13.66 14.91 12.52
CA VAL A 172 14.97 14.25 12.58
C VAL A 172 15.70 14.62 13.87
N ILE A 173 15.69 15.89 14.26
CA ILE A 173 16.31 16.37 15.51
C ILE A 173 15.61 15.75 16.72
N LEU A 174 14.28 15.74 16.77
CA LEU A 174 13.52 15.11 17.85
C LEU A 174 13.86 13.63 18.01
N LEU A 175 13.89 12.88 16.91
CA LEU A 175 14.27 11.46 16.93
C LEU A 175 15.70 11.26 17.43
N PHE A 176 16.63 12.14 17.05
CA PHE A 176 18.01 12.07 17.51
C PHE A 176 18.13 12.36 19.00
N LEU A 177 17.45 13.41 19.50
CA LEU A 177 17.46 13.78 20.92
C LEU A 177 16.88 12.67 21.82
N PHE A 178 15.80 12.02 21.36
CA PHE A 178 15.16 10.93 22.09
C PHE A 178 15.68 9.53 21.70
N SER A 179 16.77 9.45 20.94
CA SER A 179 17.42 8.20 20.56
C SER A 179 17.88 7.41 21.78
N LYS A 180 17.80 6.08 21.73
CA LYS A 180 18.27 5.21 22.81
C LYS A 180 19.79 5.29 23.01
N HIS A 181 20.54 5.46 21.93
CA HIS A 181 22.00 5.56 21.92
C HIS A 181 22.47 6.60 20.91
N PRO A 182 22.35 7.92 21.19
CA PRO A 182 22.64 8.98 20.21
C PRO A 182 24.05 8.92 19.63
N THR A 183 25.02 8.49 20.43
CA THR A 183 26.44 8.39 20.02
C THR A 183 26.73 7.25 19.06
N LYS A 184 25.82 6.26 18.94
CA LYS A 184 25.97 5.09 18.07
C LYS A 184 25.13 5.16 16.79
N VAL A 185 24.58 6.33 16.48
CA VAL A 185 23.77 6.53 15.28
C VAL A 185 24.63 6.46 14.02
N HIS A 186 24.30 5.53 13.15
CA HIS A 186 24.85 5.47 11.80
C HIS A 186 24.04 6.38 10.87
N TRP A 187 24.62 7.48 10.44
CA TRP A 187 23.96 8.48 9.62
C TRP A 187 23.67 8.02 8.18
N ARG A 188 24.42 7.05 7.66
CA ARG A 188 24.24 6.54 6.30
C ARG A 188 22.81 6.04 6.04
N PRO A 189 22.23 5.11 6.83
CA PRO A 189 20.84 4.66 6.66
C PRO A 189 19.84 5.81 6.77
N VAL A 190 20.08 6.77 7.67
CA VAL A 190 19.16 7.90 7.91
C VAL A 190 19.08 8.80 6.68
N PHE A 191 20.22 9.26 6.17
CA PHE A 191 20.25 10.15 5.01
C PHE A 191 19.79 9.48 3.73
N TRP A 192 20.24 8.23 3.48
CA TRP A 192 19.78 7.50 2.31
C TRP A 192 18.31 7.13 2.39
N GLY A 193 17.77 6.82 3.57
CA GLY A 193 16.36 6.53 3.73
C GLY A 193 15.47 7.76 3.47
N ILE A 194 15.83 8.92 4.02
CA ILE A 194 15.13 10.18 3.74
C ILE A 194 15.34 10.59 2.28
N GLY A 195 16.54 10.42 1.73
CA GLY A 195 16.85 10.71 0.33
C GLY A 195 16.05 9.84 -0.63
N LEU A 196 15.96 8.52 -0.39
CA LEU A 196 15.13 7.62 -1.17
C LEU A 196 13.64 7.97 -1.07
N GLN A 197 13.16 8.28 0.11
CA GLN A 197 11.79 8.74 0.33
C GLN A 197 11.49 9.99 -0.50
N PHE A 198 12.39 10.97 -0.49
CA PHE A 198 12.26 12.19 -1.28
C PHE A 198 12.31 11.91 -2.79
N LEU A 199 13.25 11.09 -3.26
CA LEU A 199 13.38 10.73 -4.67
C LEU A 199 12.14 9.96 -5.17
N LEU A 200 11.63 9.02 -4.39
CA LEU A 200 10.39 8.31 -4.71
C LEU A 200 9.20 9.28 -4.74
N GLY A 201 9.10 10.17 -3.76
CA GLY A 201 8.09 11.21 -3.73
C GLY A 201 8.19 12.14 -4.95
N LEU A 202 9.38 12.59 -5.30
CA LEU A 202 9.62 13.43 -6.48
C LEU A 202 9.20 12.70 -7.77
N LEU A 203 9.61 11.43 -7.91
CA LEU A 203 9.25 10.61 -9.07
C LEU A 203 7.73 10.45 -9.20
N ILE A 204 7.03 10.17 -8.10
CA ILE A 204 5.60 9.84 -8.12
C ILE A 204 4.74 11.12 -8.18
N LEU A 205 5.07 12.17 -7.41
CA LEU A 205 4.21 13.35 -7.24
C LEU A 205 4.52 14.48 -8.24
N ARG A 206 5.75 14.54 -8.79
CA ARG A 206 6.18 15.66 -9.62
C ARG A 206 6.45 15.30 -11.07
N THR A 207 6.70 14.01 -11.39
CA THR A 207 6.93 13.65 -12.79
C THR A 207 5.64 13.18 -13.45
N GLY A 208 5.38 13.64 -14.68
CA GLY A 208 4.20 13.23 -15.43
C GLY A 208 4.10 11.70 -15.61
N PRO A 209 5.18 10.97 -15.98
CA PRO A 209 5.15 9.52 -16.05
C PRO A 209 4.89 8.84 -14.70
N GLY A 210 5.49 9.34 -13.62
CA GLY A 210 5.31 8.78 -12.28
C GLY A 210 3.89 8.96 -11.76
N LEU A 211 3.31 10.14 -11.94
CA LEU A 211 1.93 10.44 -11.57
C LEU A 211 0.96 9.54 -12.35
N ARG A 212 1.13 9.42 -13.68
CA ARG A 212 0.31 8.51 -14.51
C ARG A 212 0.42 7.05 -14.07
N ALA A 213 1.65 6.59 -13.83
CA ALA A 213 1.89 5.22 -13.38
C ALA A 213 1.23 4.94 -12.03
N SER A 214 1.34 5.86 -11.06
CA SER A 214 0.73 5.70 -9.74
C SER A 214 -0.79 5.75 -9.79
N GLN A 215 -1.38 6.65 -10.57
CA GLN A 215 -2.83 6.73 -10.77
C GLN A 215 -3.37 5.49 -11.51
N TRP A 216 -2.69 5.05 -12.56
CA TRP A 216 -3.07 3.82 -13.27
C TRP A 216 -3.00 2.61 -12.34
N LEU A 217 -1.89 2.46 -11.58
CA LEU A 217 -1.74 1.37 -10.64
C LEU A 217 -2.79 1.43 -9.53
N GLY A 218 -3.06 2.63 -8.99
CA GLY A 218 -4.12 2.85 -8.00
C GLY A 218 -5.49 2.45 -8.54
N LYS A 219 -5.81 2.82 -9.78
CA LYS A 219 -7.06 2.40 -10.44
C LYS A 219 -7.13 0.88 -10.62
N GLN A 220 -6.03 0.23 -11.03
CA GLN A 220 -6.01 -1.25 -11.16
C GLN A 220 -6.22 -1.94 -9.82
N VAL A 221 -5.57 -1.46 -8.76
CA VAL A 221 -5.76 -1.99 -7.39
C VAL A 221 -7.20 -1.76 -6.92
N HIS A 222 -7.78 -0.60 -7.19
CA HIS A 222 -9.18 -0.32 -6.86
C HIS A 222 -10.14 -1.29 -7.56
N THR A 223 -10.03 -1.39 -8.90
CA THR A 223 -10.87 -2.31 -9.69
C THR A 223 -10.67 -3.76 -9.24
N PHE A 224 -9.44 -4.14 -8.90
CA PHE A 224 -9.15 -5.47 -8.34
C PHE A 224 -9.87 -5.69 -6.99
N LEU A 225 -9.85 -4.70 -6.10
CA LEU A 225 -10.52 -4.78 -4.81
C LEU A 225 -12.05 -4.75 -4.93
N GLU A 226 -12.61 -4.09 -5.94
CA GLU A 226 -14.06 -4.09 -6.22
C GLU A 226 -14.61 -5.48 -6.54
N HIS A 227 -13.77 -6.42 -7.00
CA HIS A 227 -14.22 -7.80 -7.17
C HIS A 227 -14.67 -8.47 -5.85
N THR A 228 -14.28 -7.91 -4.71
CA THR A 228 -14.79 -8.35 -3.40
C THR A 228 -16.29 -8.10 -3.27
N ASP A 229 -16.82 -7.08 -3.94
CA ASP A 229 -18.23 -6.69 -3.87
C ASP A 229 -19.16 -7.83 -4.35
N ALA A 230 -18.70 -8.65 -5.30
CA ALA A 230 -19.46 -9.82 -5.72
C ALA A 230 -19.62 -10.87 -4.60
N GLY A 231 -18.58 -11.06 -3.78
CA GLY A 231 -18.66 -11.94 -2.61
C GLY A 231 -19.45 -11.32 -1.45
N ALA A 232 -19.26 -10.02 -1.22
CA ALA A 232 -19.95 -9.29 -0.16
C ALA A 232 -21.46 -9.20 -0.43
N SER A 233 -21.88 -8.89 -1.65
CA SER A 233 -23.30 -8.84 -2.03
C SER A 233 -23.97 -10.21 -1.96
N PHE A 234 -23.25 -11.28 -2.30
CA PHE A 234 -23.77 -12.64 -2.18
C PHE A 234 -24.00 -13.08 -0.73
N VAL A 235 -23.08 -12.74 0.18
CA VAL A 235 -23.14 -13.16 1.59
C VAL A 235 -24.05 -12.28 2.43
N PHE A 236 -24.01 -10.95 2.23
CA PHE A 236 -24.68 -9.95 3.06
C PHE A 236 -25.91 -9.31 2.39
N GLY A 237 -26.19 -9.64 1.12
CA GLY A 237 -27.27 -9.04 0.34
C GLY A 237 -26.87 -7.74 -0.36
N GLU A 238 -27.78 -7.18 -1.16
CA GLU A 238 -27.49 -6.00 -1.99
C GLU A 238 -27.25 -4.72 -1.17
N ASN A 239 -27.78 -4.65 0.06
CA ASN A 239 -27.60 -3.51 0.96
C ASN A 239 -26.29 -3.55 1.77
N TYR A 240 -25.32 -4.37 1.36
CA TYR A 240 -24.03 -4.49 2.07
C TYR A 240 -23.25 -3.16 2.17
N THR A 241 -23.59 -2.18 1.36
CA THR A 241 -22.97 -0.84 1.37
C THR A 241 -23.44 0.03 2.52
N ASP A 242 -24.59 -0.26 3.17
CA ASP A 242 -25.15 0.54 4.26
C ASP A 242 -24.22 0.55 5.49
N HIS A 243 -23.48 -0.54 5.69
CA HIS A 243 -22.47 -0.66 6.74
C HIS A 243 -21.09 -0.90 6.11
N TYR A 244 -20.55 0.15 5.50
CA TYR A 244 -19.31 0.11 4.73
C TYR A 244 -18.17 -0.64 5.41
N LEU A 245 -17.92 -0.38 6.71
CA LEU A 245 -16.83 -1.03 7.42
C LEU A 245 -17.03 -2.55 7.54
N ALA A 246 -18.21 -2.98 8.00
CA ALA A 246 -18.46 -4.39 8.31
C ALA A 246 -18.62 -5.24 7.05
N PHE A 247 -19.34 -4.74 6.03
CA PHE A 247 -19.80 -5.55 4.92
C PHE A 247 -19.09 -5.26 3.58
N LYS A 248 -18.33 -4.16 3.51
CA LYS A 248 -17.50 -3.85 2.35
C LYS A 248 -16.00 -3.96 2.66
N PHE A 249 -15.55 -3.31 3.73
CA PHE A 249 -14.12 -3.27 4.06
C PHE A 249 -13.57 -4.60 4.62
N LEU A 250 -14.24 -5.21 5.60
CA LEU A 250 -13.75 -6.47 6.19
C LEU A 250 -13.68 -7.63 5.16
N PRO A 251 -14.66 -7.84 4.27
CA PRO A 251 -14.52 -8.79 3.18
C PRO A 251 -13.34 -8.51 2.23
N MET A 252 -13.04 -7.24 1.99
CA MET A 252 -11.87 -6.85 1.18
C MET A 252 -10.56 -7.33 1.81
N VAL A 253 -10.43 -7.28 3.13
CA VAL A 253 -9.26 -7.82 3.86
C VAL A 253 -9.15 -9.34 3.67
N VAL A 254 -10.28 -10.06 3.71
CA VAL A 254 -10.31 -11.51 3.48
C VAL A 254 -9.85 -11.86 2.06
N PHE A 255 -10.41 -11.19 1.06
CA PHE A 255 -10.05 -11.40 -0.35
C PHE A 255 -8.56 -11.12 -0.60
N PHE A 256 -8.06 -10.00 -0.07
CA PHE A 256 -6.66 -9.63 -0.21
C PHE A 256 -5.73 -10.65 0.46
N SER A 257 -6.09 -11.16 1.63
CA SER A 257 -5.31 -12.20 2.32
C SER A 257 -5.24 -13.49 1.50
N ALA A 258 -6.35 -13.91 0.90
CA ALA A 258 -6.39 -15.07 0.00
C ALA A 258 -5.45 -14.87 -1.20
N VAL A 259 -5.53 -13.72 -1.88
CA VAL A 259 -4.70 -13.40 -3.04
C VAL A 259 -3.22 -13.30 -2.66
N THR A 260 -2.91 -12.63 -1.55
CA THR A 260 -1.54 -12.54 -1.06
C THR A 260 -0.93 -13.91 -0.80
N SER A 261 -1.69 -14.82 -0.18
CA SER A 261 -1.24 -16.20 0.05
C SER A 261 -1.01 -16.97 -1.27
N MET A 262 -1.86 -16.76 -2.28
CA MET A 262 -1.62 -17.32 -3.63
C MET A 262 -0.34 -16.76 -4.26
N LEU A 263 -0.10 -15.45 -4.15
CA LEU A 263 1.12 -14.82 -4.67
C LEU A 263 2.39 -15.29 -3.95
N TYR A 264 2.29 -15.56 -2.63
CA TYR A 264 3.37 -16.20 -1.86
C TYR A 264 3.62 -17.64 -2.34
N TYR A 265 2.56 -18.42 -2.59
CA TYR A 265 2.70 -19.77 -3.14
C TYR A 265 3.37 -19.78 -4.52
N LEU A 266 3.04 -18.80 -5.38
CA LEU A 266 3.67 -18.63 -6.69
C LEU A 266 5.12 -18.12 -6.63
N GLY A 267 5.58 -17.68 -5.47
CA GLY A 267 6.92 -17.12 -5.28
C GLY A 267 7.07 -15.67 -5.78
N LEU A 268 6.00 -15.06 -6.29
CA LEU A 268 6.02 -13.70 -6.84
C LEU A 268 6.27 -12.65 -5.77
N MET A 269 5.60 -12.76 -4.62
CA MET A 269 5.80 -11.84 -3.50
C MET A 269 7.23 -11.91 -2.97
N GLN A 270 7.77 -13.10 -2.76
CA GLN A 270 9.16 -13.27 -2.33
C GLN A 270 10.15 -12.69 -3.32
N TRP A 271 9.88 -12.84 -4.62
CA TRP A 271 10.73 -12.28 -5.68
C TRP A 271 10.73 -10.74 -5.63
N ILE A 272 9.56 -10.10 -5.54
CA ILE A 272 9.44 -8.64 -5.48
C ILE A 272 10.11 -8.10 -4.19
N ILE A 273 9.79 -8.68 -3.03
CA ILE A 273 10.32 -8.26 -1.74
C ILE A 273 11.85 -8.38 -1.73
N ARG A 274 12.41 -9.47 -2.30
CA ARG A 274 13.87 -9.63 -2.42
C ARG A 274 14.53 -8.55 -3.27
N LYS A 275 13.91 -8.15 -4.38
CA LYS A 275 14.46 -7.10 -5.25
C LYS A 275 14.46 -5.73 -4.57
N ILE A 276 13.36 -5.37 -3.93
CA ILE A 276 13.25 -4.11 -3.20
C ILE A 276 14.17 -4.15 -1.97
N GLY A 277 14.19 -5.24 -1.22
CA GLY A 277 15.08 -5.42 -0.07
C GLY A 277 16.55 -5.34 -0.44
N TRP A 278 16.96 -5.91 -1.59
CA TRP A 278 18.31 -5.77 -2.10
C TRP A 278 18.65 -4.30 -2.44
N LEU A 279 17.74 -3.58 -3.08
CA LEU A 279 17.92 -2.15 -3.38
C LEU A 279 18.12 -1.35 -2.08
N MET A 280 17.30 -1.59 -1.07
CA MET A 280 17.40 -0.91 0.23
C MET A 280 18.70 -1.30 0.96
N LEU A 281 19.12 -2.56 0.90
CA LEU A 281 20.37 -3.02 1.49
C LEU A 281 21.58 -2.30 0.87
N VAL A 282 21.64 -2.21 -0.44
CA VAL A 282 22.78 -1.59 -1.15
C VAL A 282 22.83 -0.08 -0.91
N THR A 283 21.69 0.59 -0.96
CA THR A 283 21.61 2.04 -0.77
C THR A 283 21.81 2.44 0.69
N MET A 284 21.05 1.90 1.60
CA MET A 284 21.06 2.29 3.01
C MET A 284 22.16 1.61 3.81
N GLY A 285 22.63 0.42 3.40
CA GLY A 285 23.62 -0.36 4.16
C GLY A 285 23.06 -0.91 5.49
N SER A 286 21.73 -1.15 5.53
CA SER A 286 21.03 -1.77 6.66
C SER A 286 21.23 -3.29 6.70
N SER A 287 20.76 -3.98 7.75
CA SER A 287 20.83 -5.43 7.77
C SER A 287 19.92 -6.05 6.70
N PRO A 288 20.27 -7.25 6.18
CA PRO A 288 19.46 -7.90 5.15
C PRO A 288 18.01 -8.16 5.58
N VAL A 289 17.80 -8.58 6.83
CA VAL A 289 16.48 -8.86 7.39
C VAL A 289 15.63 -7.59 7.49
N GLU A 290 16.20 -6.50 8.00
CA GLU A 290 15.50 -5.21 8.09
C GLU A 290 15.10 -4.67 6.71
N SER A 291 15.98 -4.81 5.72
CA SER A 291 15.70 -4.40 4.33
C SER A 291 14.54 -5.20 3.72
N VAL A 292 14.48 -6.51 3.98
CA VAL A 292 13.39 -7.39 3.54
C VAL A 292 12.08 -7.03 4.24
N VAL A 293 12.10 -6.79 5.56
CA VAL A 293 10.91 -6.39 6.32
C VAL A 293 10.39 -5.03 5.86
N ALA A 294 11.28 -4.05 5.67
CA ALA A 294 10.89 -2.73 5.16
C ALA A 294 10.32 -2.80 3.73
N ALA A 295 10.87 -3.67 2.87
CA ALA A 295 10.33 -3.93 1.54
C ALA A 295 8.92 -4.57 1.61
N GLY A 296 8.69 -5.48 2.57
CA GLY A 296 7.39 -6.09 2.82
C GLY A 296 6.33 -5.08 3.26
N ASN A 297 6.73 -4.04 3.97
CA ASN A 297 5.82 -2.99 4.47
C ASN A 297 5.10 -2.22 3.34
N ILE A 298 5.66 -2.18 2.14
CA ILE A 298 5.02 -1.56 0.95
C ILE A 298 3.67 -2.19 0.64
N PHE A 299 3.48 -3.47 0.95
CA PHE A 299 2.30 -4.25 0.59
C PHE A 299 1.23 -4.30 1.70
N VAL A 300 1.39 -3.57 2.79
CA VAL A 300 0.51 -3.65 3.97
C VAL A 300 -0.64 -2.63 3.95
N GLY A 301 -0.72 -1.71 2.97
CA GLY A 301 -1.72 -0.64 2.94
C GLY A 301 -2.97 -1.00 2.12
N TYR A 302 -4.19 -0.98 2.73
CA TYR A 302 -5.42 -1.49 2.09
C TYR A 302 -6.57 -0.47 1.90
N ILE A 303 -6.43 0.79 2.30
CA ILE A 303 -7.62 1.64 2.55
C ILE A 303 -8.03 2.54 1.38
N SER A 304 -7.09 3.12 0.65
CA SER A 304 -7.37 4.00 -0.51
C SER A 304 -6.32 3.79 -1.59
N PRO A 305 -6.71 3.42 -2.81
CA PRO A 305 -5.78 2.79 -3.74
C PRO A 305 -4.60 3.65 -4.18
N ALA A 306 -4.82 4.90 -4.60
CA ALA A 306 -3.78 5.69 -5.24
C ALA A 306 -2.83 6.37 -4.24
N HIS A 307 -3.35 7.12 -3.28
CA HIS A 307 -2.54 7.86 -2.32
C HIS A 307 -1.87 6.96 -1.28
N LEU A 308 -2.54 5.87 -0.89
CA LEU A 308 -2.00 4.95 0.10
C LEU A 308 -0.86 4.10 -0.43
N LEU A 309 -0.98 3.61 -1.66
CA LEU A 309 0.11 2.89 -2.31
C LEU A 309 1.35 3.78 -2.43
N THR A 310 1.17 5.03 -2.85
CA THR A 310 2.24 6.02 -2.92
C THR A 310 2.86 6.28 -1.55
N ALA A 311 2.03 6.47 -0.53
CA ALA A 311 2.48 6.67 0.84
C ALA A 311 3.25 5.46 1.37
N SER A 312 2.78 4.23 1.12
CA SER A 312 3.45 2.99 1.54
C SER A 312 4.82 2.83 0.89
N VAL A 313 4.93 3.10 -0.42
CA VAL A 313 6.20 3.06 -1.15
C VAL A 313 7.19 4.09 -0.60
N MET A 314 6.73 5.31 -0.34
CA MET A 314 7.56 6.38 0.21
C MET A 314 7.94 6.12 1.69
N SER A 315 7.05 5.54 2.49
CA SER A 315 7.28 5.32 3.91
C SER A 315 8.23 4.17 4.23
N ALA A 316 8.39 3.21 3.33
CA ALA A 316 9.25 2.06 3.55
C ALA A 316 10.73 2.43 3.87
N PRO A 317 11.44 3.22 3.05
CA PRO A 317 12.77 3.69 3.40
C PRO A 317 12.78 4.64 4.61
N ALA A 318 11.73 5.43 4.81
CA ALA A 318 11.61 6.33 5.95
C ALA A 318 11.51 5.56 7.27
N SER A 319 10.68 4.53 7.33
CA SER A 319 10.50 3.70 8.54
C SER A 319 11.81 3.08 8.99
N LEU A 320 12.62 2.60 8.04
CA LEU A 320 13.94 2.05 8.33
C LEU A 320 14.92 3.13 8.80
N ALA A 321 14.92 4.31 8.17
CA ALA A 321 15.73 5.46 8.60
C ALA A 321 15.39 5.90 10.04
N VAL A 322 14.10 6.03 10.33
CA VAL A 322 13.59 6.39 11.66
C VAL A 322 13.95 5.33 12.69
N ALA A 323 13.80 4.05 12.36
CA ALA A 323 14.18 2.95 13.25
C ALA A 323 15.68 3.00 13.62
N LYS A 324 16.54 3.21 12.63
CA LYS A 324 18.00 3.32 12.84
C LYS A 324 18.42 4.59 13.58
N LEU A 325 17.64 5.67 13.48
CA LEU A 325 17.89 6.91 14.22
C LEU A 325 17.42 6.81 15.68
N PHE A 326 16.22 6.28 15.89
CA PHE A 326 15.56 6.26 17.20
C PHE A 326 16.04 5.11 18.10
N TRP A 327 16.41 3.98 17.48
CA TRP A 327 17.02 2.83 18.15
C TRP A 327 18.20 2.30 17.33
N PRO A 328 19.38 2.93 17.46
CA PRO A 328 20.56 2.53 16.71
C PRO A 328 21.01 1.12 17.06
N GLU A 329 21.57 0.45 16.08
CA GLU A 329 22.16 -0.87 16.22
C GLU A 329 23.49 -0.77 17.00
N THR A 330 23.63 -1.57 18.04
CA THR A 330 24.81 -1.60 18.90
C THR A 330 25.68 -2.82 18.69
N GLU A 331 25.15 -3.84 18.01
CA GLU A 331 25.82 -5.10 17.71
C GLU A 331 25.82 -5.36 16.20
N THR A 332 26.80 -6.11 15.72
CA THR A 332 26.84 -6.52 14.30
C THR A 332 25.78 -7.58 14.03
N PRO A 333 25.00 -7.46 12.94
CA PRO A 333 24.00 -8.45 12.58
C PRO A 333 24.64 -9.80 12.28
N LYS A 334 24.09 -10.86 12.87
CA LYS A 334 24.59 -12.24 12.68
C LYS A 334 24.02 -12.91 11.43
N THR A 335 22.95 -12.35 10.86
CA THR A 335 22.27 -12.89 9.67
C THR A 335 22.98 -12.50 8.39
N THR A 336 23.23 -13.48 7.53
CA THR A 336 23.81 -13.23 6.21
C THR A 336 22.73 -12.89 5.19
N LEU A 337 23.14 -12.26 4.07
CA LEU A 337 22.24 -11.98 2.94
C LEU A 337 21.59 -13.26 2.41
N LYS A 338 22.34 -14.36 2.37
CA LYS A 338 21.82 -15.67 1.93
C LYS A 338 20.72 -16.21 2.85
N ASP A 339 20.84 -15.99 4.16
CA ASP A 339 19.83 -16.44 5.12
C ASP A 339 18.56 -15.60 5.05
N ALA A 340 18.70 -14.29 4.96
CA ALA A 340 17.55 -13.38 4.81
C ALA A 340 16.82 -13.56 3.47
N MET A 341 17.53 -13.99 2.42
CA MET A 341 16.96 -14.26 1.09
C MET A 341 16.34 -15.65 0.94
N LYS A 342 16.58 -16.57 1.88
CA LYS A 342 15.89 -17.87 1.95
C LYS A 342 14.51 -17.70 2.55
N MET A 343 13.63 -17.05 1.83
CA MET A 343 12.21 -17.05 2.18
C MET A 343 11.64 -18.42 1.80
N GLU A 344 11.15 -19.16 2.77
CA GLU A 344 10.47 -20.42 2.53
C GLU A 344 9.17 -20.18 1.76
N MET A 345 8.93 -21.01 0.77
CA MET A 345 7.62 -21.09 0.14
C MET A 345 6.70 -21.78 1.16
N GLY A 346 5.50 -21.25 1.36
CA GLY A 346 4.54 -21.83 2.31
C GLY A 346 4.27 -23.31 2.04
N ASP A 347 3.88 -24.05 3.07
CA ASP A 347 3.64 -25.50 3.04
C ASP A 347 2.46 -25.96 2.16
N SER A 348 1.77 -25.03 1.50
CA SER A 348 0.61 -25.33 0.65
C SER A 348 1.01 -26.16 -0.57
N ARG A 349 0.26 -27.23 -0.84
CA ARG A 349 0.52 -28.17 -1.95
C ARG A 349 0.00 -27.67 -3.30
N ASN A 350 -0.99 -26.80 -3.29
CA ASN A 350 -1.61 -26.23 -4.48
C ASN A 350 -2.14 -24.81 -4.24
N LEU A 351 -2.51 -24.14 -5.32
CA LEU A 351 -2.97 -22.75 -5.31
C LEU A 351 -4.28 -22.57 -4.51
N LEU A 352 -5.20 -23.53 -4.58
CA LEU A 352 -6.48 -23.48 -3.87
C LEU A 352 -6.28 -23.64 -2.36
N GLU A 353 -5.37 -24.52 -1.96
CA GLU A 353 -4.98 -24.70 -0.56
C GLU A 353 -4.34 -23.42 -0.02
N ALA A 354 -3.46 -22.76 -0.80
CA ALA A 354 -2.88 -21.47 -0.44
C ALA A 354 -3.96 -20.39 -0.27
N ALA A 355 -4.93 -20.33 -1.18
CA ALA A 355 -6.07 -19.40 -1.07
C ALA A 355 -6.91 -19.68 0.20
N SER A 356 -7.24 -20.94 0.45
CA SER A 356 -8.00 -21.36 1.63
C SER A 356 -7.26 -21.05 2.93
N TYR A 357 -5.94 -21.29 2.96
CA TYR A 357 -5.11 -20.93 4.10
C TYR A 357 -5.11 -19.41 4.35
N GLY A 358 -4.94 -18.60 3.31
CA GLY A 358 -5.01 -17.13 3.40
C GLY A 358 -6.35 -16.64 3.92
N THR A 359 -7.44 -17.21 3.41
CA THR A 359 -8.80 -16.90 3.88
C THR A 359 -8.98 -17.27 5.35
N SER A 360 -8.56 -18.46 5.76
CA SER A 360 -8.70 -18.91 7.15
C SER A 360 -7.84 -18.10 8.11
N SER A 361 -6.62 -17.74 7.72
CA SER A 361 -5.72 -16.89 8.54
C SER A 361 -6.25 -15.48 8.71
N SER A 362 -7.01 -14.96 7.76
CA SER A 362 -7.61 -13.62 7.83
C SER A 362 -8.74 -13.50 8.86
N ILE A 363 -9.37 -14.60 9.26
CA ILE A 363 -10.48 -14.60 10.24
C ILE A 363 -10.04 -13.92 11.54
N SER A 364 -8.87 -14.31 12.05
CA SER A 364 -8.32 -13.71 13.27
C SER A 364 -8.07 -12.20 13.12
N LEU A 365 -7.54 -11.77 11.96
CA LEU A 365 -7.29 -10.37 11.68
C LEU A 365 -8.58 -9.56 11.60
N VAL A 366 -9.55 -10.04 10.83
CA VAL A 366 -10.87 -9.42 10.65
C VAL A 366 -11.63 -9.32 11.98
N ALA A 367 -11.65 -10.40 12.75
CA ALA A 367 -12.28 -10.43 14.06
C ALA A 367 -11.61 -9.41 15.02
N ASN A 368 -10.28 -9.39 15.06
CA ASN A 368 -9.54 -8.44 15.88
C ASN A 368 -9.81 -6.98 15.47
N ILE A 369 -9.87 -6.67 14.19
CA ILE A 369 -10.21 -5.32 13.71
C ILE A 369 -11.61 -4.94 14.19
N ALA A 370 -12.61 -5.80 13.97
CA ALA A 370 -14.00 -5.52 14.34
C ALA A 370 -14.17 -5.34 15.85
N VAL A 371 -13.64 -6.27 16.64
CA VAL A 371 -13.77 -6.25 18.12
C VAL A 371 -13.03 -5.04 18.71
N ASN A 372 -11.81 -4.75 18.23
CA ASN A 372 -11.07 -3.59 18.70
C ASN A 372 -11.78 -2.28 18.35
N MET A 373 -12.37 -2.16 17.15
CA MET A 373 -13.12 -0.97 16.79
C MET A 373 -14.34 -0.76 17.70
N ILE A 374 -15.11 -1.81 17.98
CA ILE A 374 -16.25 -1.73 18.91
C ILE A 374 -15.77 -1.28 20.29
N ALA A 375 -14.74 -1.96 20.82
CA ALA A 375 -14.22 -1.68 22.15
C ALA A 375 -13.66 -0.25 22.27
N PHE A 376 -12.83 0.18 21.33
CA PHE A 376 -12.19 1.50 21.39
C PHE A 376 -13.17 2.65 21.12
N LEU A 377 -14.17 2.48 20.24
CA LEU A 377 -15.20 3.49 20.04
C LEU A 377 -16.11 3.62 21.26
N ALA A 378 -16.44 2.50 21.92
CA ALA A 378 -17.19 2.52 23.18
C ALA A 378 -16.38 3.21 24.30
N LEU A 379 -15.08 2.90 24.42
CA LEU A 379 -14.18 3.58 25.35
C LEU A 379 -14.04 5.07 25.04
N LEU A 380 -13.97 5.47 23.78
CA LEU A 380 -13.95 6.87 23.38
C LEU A 380 -15.21 7.59 23.84
N SER A 381 -16.37 6.99 23.59
CA SER A 381 -17.65 7.54 24.02
C SER A 381 -17.71 7.72 25.54
N PHE A 382 -17.24 6.71 26.29
CA PHE A 382 -17.16 6.79 27.76
C PHE A 382 -16.20 7.89 28.21
N VAL A 383 -14.99 7.98 27.63
CA VAL A 383 -14.01 9.01 27.97
C VAL A 383 -14.55 10.41 27.66
N ASN A 384 -15.23 10.59 26.54
CA ASN A 384 -15.85 11.86 26.18
C ASN A 384 -16.96 12.25 27.16
N ALA A 385 -17.80 11.30 27.56
CA ALA A 385 -18.83 11.54 28.58
C ALA A 385 -18.21 11.93 29.92
N ALA A 386 -17.15 11.25 30.36
CA ALA A 386 -16.43 11.55 31.58
C ALA A 386 -15.75 12.94 31.54
N LEU A 387 -15.10 13.26 30.41
CA LEU A 387 -14.46 14.57 30.21
C LEU A 387 -15.48 15.70 30.15
N SER A 388 -16.60 15.51 29.45
CA SER A 388 -17.69 16.48 29.41
C SER A 388 -18.32 16.70 30.80
N TRP A 389 -18.53 15.61 31.57
CA TRP A 389 -19.00 15.72 32.95
C TRP A 389 -18.02 16.50 33.85
N PHE A 390 -16.72 16.20 33.73
CA PHE A 390 -15.66 16.94 34.43
C PHE A 390 -15.59 18.40 33.98
N GLY A 391 -15.67 18.65 32.67
CA GLY A 391 -15.69 20.00 32.11
C GLY A 391 -16.88 20.83 32.59
N ASN A 392 -18.05 20.22 32.75
CA ASN A 392 -19.23 20.90 33.27
C ASN A 392 -19.03 21.45 34.69
N MET A 393 -18.13 20.88 35.51
CA MET A 393 -17.79 21.42 36.83
C MET A 393 -17.05 22.77 36.74
N PHE A 394 -16.48 23.08 35.58
CA PHE A 394 -15.74 24.33 35.32
C PHE A 394 -16.42 25.19 34.26
N ASP A 395 -17.70 25.04 34.03
CA ASP A 395 -18.49 25.73 32.99
C ASP A 395 -17.94 25.54 31.56
N TYR A 396 -17.26 24.40 31.33
CA TYR A 396 -16.67 24.06 30.03
C TYR A 396 -17.12 22.67 29.53
N PRO A 397 -18.40 22.52 29.09
CA PRO A 397 -18.95 21.22 28.67
C PRO A 397 -18.34 20.67 27.36
N GLN A 398 -17.59 21.49 26.63
CA GLN A 398 -16.97 21.12 25.35
C GLN A 398 -15.70 20.28 25.52
N LEU A 399 -15.27 20.02 26.77
CA LEU A 399 -14.06 19.23 27.01
C LEU A 399 -14.27 17.80 26.49
N SER A 400 -13.46 17.42 25.53
CA SER A 400 -13.51 16.12 24.88
C SER A 400 -12.10 15.58 24.61
N PHE A 401 -12.00 14.30 24.37
CA PHE A 401 -10.74 13.68 23.99
C PHE A 401 -10.18 14.30 22.70
N GLU A 402 -11.04 14.58 21.74
CA GLU A 402 -10.69 15.24 20.49
C GLU A 402 -10.08 16.63 20.70
N LEU A 403 -10.65 17.37 21.63
CA LEU A 403 -10.13 18.70 21.96
C LEU A 403 -8.72 18.60 22.56
N ILE A 404 -8.50 17.67 23.48
CA ILE A 404 -7.18 17.42 24.09
C ILE A 404 -6.19 17.02 23.00
N CYS A 405 -6.54 16.07 22.14
CA CYS A 405 -5.70 15.64 21.02
C CYS A 405 -5.39 16.80 20.06
N SER A 406 -6.37 17.68 19.82
CA SER A 406 -6.16 18.81 18.91
C SER A 406 -5.07 19.75 19.40
N TYR A 407 -4.94 19.98 20.70
CA TYR A 407 -3.86 20.78 21.27
C TYR A 407 -2.52 20.04 21.33
N ILE A 408 -2.52 18.76 21.67
CA ILE A 408 -1.29 17.95 21.78
C ILE A 408 -0.65 17.76 20.39
N PHE A 409 -1.45 17.44 19.38
CA PHE A 409 -0.95 17.13 18.04
C PHE A 409 -0.89 18.33 17.09
N MET A 410 -1.43 19.49 17.48
CA MET A 410 -1.41 20.70 16.66
C MET A 410 0.01 21.14 16.27
N PRO A 411 1.02 21.17 17.15
CA PRO A 411 2.38 21.51 16.75
C PRO A 411 2.95 20.55 15.70
N PHE A 412 2.65 19.24 15.81
CA PHE A 412 3.06 18.24 14.85
C PHE A 412 2.36 18.44 13.50
N SER A 413 1.06 18.71 13.53
CA SER A 413 0.29 19.02 12.32
C SER A 413 0.85 20.25 11.59
N PHE A 414 1.09 21.33 12.31
CA PHE A 414 1.68 22.56 11.76
C PHE A 414 3.07 22.29 11.16
N MET A 415 3.94 21.56 11.85
CA MET A 415 5.27 21.21 11.34
C MET A 415 5.23 20.41 10.04
N MET A 416 4.17 19.64 9.78
CA MET A 416 3.99 18.96 8.48
C MET A 416 3.68 19.93 7.33
N GLY A 417 3.40 21.20 7.64
CA GLY A 417 3.06 22.24 6.66
C GLY A 417 1.58 22.34 6.35
N VAL A 418 0.75 21.90 7.29
CA VAL A 418 -0.69 22.15 7.29
C VAL A 418 -0.94 23.61 7.64
N ASP A 419 -1.93 24.23 7.01
CA ASP A 419 -2.34 25.59 7.34
C ASP A 419 -2.70 25.72 8.82
N TRP A 420 -2.37 26.86 9.42
CA TRP A 420 -2.62 27.10 10.84
C TRP A 420 -4.08 26.84 11.23
N GLN A 421 -5.03 27.31 10.43
CA GLN A 421 -6.47 27.13 10.66
C GLN A 421 -6.87 25.65 10.61
N ASP A 422 -6.31 24.90 9.65
CA ASP A 422 -6.62 23.47 9.43
C ASP A 422 -5.88 22.56 10.42
N SER A 423 -4.82 23.08 11.09
CA SER A 423 -3.94 22.27 11.95
C SER A 423 -4.65 21.61 13.12
N PHE A 424 -5.68 22.26 13.68
CA PHE A 424 -6.48 21.66 14.76
C PHE A 424 -7.35 20.49 14.26
N MET A 425 -7.89 20.58 13.04
CA MET A 425 -8.67 19.50 12.44
C MET A 425 -7.79 18.28 12.14
N VAL A 426 -6.62 18.51 11.54
CA VAL A 426 -5.65 17.46 11.26
C VAL A 426 -5.12 16.84 12.55
N ALA A 427 -4.89 17.65 13.59
CA ALA A 427 -4.47 17.18 14.91
C ALA A 427 -5.51 16.23 15.56
N LYS A 428 -6.82 16.52 15.42
CA LYS A 428 -7.89 15.60 15.85
C LYS A 428 -7.81 14.27 15.11
N LEU A 429 -7.60 14.30 13.78
CA LEU A 429 -7.46 13.09 12.98
C LEU A 429 -6.23 12.26 13.39
N ILE A 430 -5.10 12.89 13.70
CA ILE A 430 -3.90 12.23 14.23
C ILE A 430 -4.20 11.59 15.58
N GLY A 431 -4.98 12.26 16.45
CA GLY A 431 -5.45 11.71 17.71
C GLY A 431 -6.25 10.42 17.51
N TYR A 432 -7.24 10.44 16.62
CA TYR A 432 -8.01 9.24 16.28
C TYR A 432 -7.12 8.11 15.74
N LYS A 433 -6.19 8.43 14.82
CA LYS A 433 -5.24 7.44 14.32
C LYS A 433 -4.42 6.82 15.45
N THR A 434 -3.82 7.64 16.30
CA THR A 434 -2.81 7.19 17.27
C THR A 434 -3.43 6.36 18.39
N PHE A 435 -4.58 6.75 18.90
CA PHE A 435 -5.20 6.09 20.05
C PHE A 435 -6.19 5.01 19.66
N PHE A 436 -6.85 5.14 18.51
CA PHE A 436 -7.84 4.16 18.04
C PHE A 436 -7.31 3.40 16.84
N THR A 437 -7.70 3.82 15.64
CA THR A 437 -7.24 3.22 14.40
C THR A 437 -7.21 4.26 13.28
N GLU A 438 -6.37 4.02 12.27
CA GLU A 438 -6.37 4.79 11.04
C GLU A 438 -7.70 4.73 10.30
N PHE A 439 -8.48 3.65 10.44
CA PHE A 439 -9.79 3.50 9.80
C PHE A 439 -10.78 4.57 10.27
N VAL A 440 -10.87 4.79 11.58
CA VAL A 440 -11.71 5.85 12.17
C VAL A 440 -11.24 7.22 11.69
N ALA A 441 -9.92 7.44 11.63
CA ALA A 441 -9.37 8.70 11.16
C ALA A 441 -9.70 8.95 9.68
N TYR A 442 -9.60 7.93 8.82
CA TYR A 442 -9.97 8.05 7.40
C TYR A 442 -11.47 8.20 7.17
N GLU A 443 -12.32 7.53 7.96
CA GLU A 443 -13.77 7.76 7.91
C GLU A 443 -14.11 9.22 8.22
N ARG A 444 -13.47 9.80 9.26
CA ARG A 444 -13.65 11.22 9.59
C ARG A 444 -13.11 12.14 8.50
N LEU A 445 -11.94 11.82 7.95
CA LEU A 445 -11.37 12.57 6.83
C LEU A 445 -12.29 12.52 5.61
N SER A 446 -12.86 11.37 5.26
CA SER A 446 -13.79 11.22 4.14
C SER A 446 -15.00 12.13 4.29
N LYS A 447 -15.59 12.21 5.48
CA LYS A 447 -16.71 13.12 5.77
C LYS A 447 -16.33 14.59 5.54
N LEU A 448 -15.13 15.00 5.95
CA LEU A 448 -14.65 16.36 5.71
C LEU A 448 -14.39 16.63 4.22
N VAL A 449 -13.90 15.63 3.48
CA VAL A 449 -13.73 15.71 2.02
C VAL A 449 -15.07 15.83 1.32
N ASP A 450 -16.07 15.07 1.73
CA ASP A 450 -17.40 15.09 1.13
C ASP A 450 -18.09 16.43 1.40
N LEU A 451 -18.03 16.97 2.64
CA LEU A 451 -18.50 18.32 2.96
C LEU A 451 -17.83 19.40 2.09
N ARG A 452 -16.53 19.25 1.81
CA ARG A 452 -15.83 20.15 0.91
C ARG A 452 -16.34 20.04 -0.54
N LYS A 453 -16.60 18.81 -1.02
CA LYS A 453 -17.14 18.57 -2.38
C LYS A 453 -18.54 19.13 -2.55
N GLU A 454 -19.35 19.10 -1.50
CA GLU A 454 -20.69 19.71 -1.48
C GLU A 454 -20.65 21.25 -1.53
N ALA A 455 -19.44 21.83 -1.48
CA ALA A 455 -19.19 23.26 -1.62
C ALA A 455 -20.00 24.13 -0.64
N GLY A 456 -20.25 23.64 0.57
CA GLY A 456 -20.88 24.39 1.65
C GLY A 456 -19.98 25.49 2.22
N PRO A 457 -20.48 26.36 3.11
CA PRO A 457 -19.68 27.40 3.73
C PRO A 457 -18.55 26.77 4.57
N LYS A 458 -17.33 27.33 4.45
CA LYS A 458 -16.17 26.82 5.19
C LYS A 458 -16.33 26.95 6.71
N PHE A 459 -17.08 27.95 7.17
CA PHE A 459 -17.39 28.19 8.58
C PHE A 459 -18.89 28.28 8.78
N VAL A 460 -19.41 27.52 9.75
CA VAL A 460 -20.79 27.57 10.23
C VAL A 460 -20.72 27.86 11.72
N ASP A 461 -21.36 28.93 12.18
CA ASP A 461 -21.35 29.37 13.60
C ASP A 461 -19.94 29.44 14.21
N GLY A 462 -18.95 29.89 13.42
CA GLY A 462 -17.57 29.98 13.84
C GLY A 462 -16.80 28.64 13.87
N VAL A 463 -17.46 27.53 13.53
CA VAL A 463 -16.85 26.19 13.46
C VAL A 463 -16.48 25.87 12.01
N GLN A 464 -15.23 25.53 11.80
CA GLN A 464 -14.72 25.12 10.48
C GLN A 464 -15.26 23.75 10.11
N GLN A 465 -15.84 23.63 8.89
CA GLN A 465 -16.51 22.43 8.41
C GLN A 465 -15.56 21.49 7.62
N TYR A 466 -14.63 22.05 6.90
CA TYR A 466 -13.67 21.28 6.09
C TYR A 466 -12.32 21.98 5.98
N MET A 467 -11.30 21.26 5.56
CA MET A 467 -9.93 21.78 5.39
C MET A 467 -9.59 22.03 3.92
N SER A 468 -8.50 22.72 3.67
CA SER A 468 -7.96 22.95 2.32
C SER A 468 -7.49 21.64 1.67
N ILE A 469 -7.49 21.58 0.34
CA ILE A 469 -7.05 20.38 -0.42
C ILE A 469 -5.60 20.02 -0.08
N ARG A 470 -4.75 21.02 0.16
CA ARG A 470 -3.37 20.80 0.60
C ARG A 470 -3.33 20.12 1.96
N SER A 471 -4.07 20.63 2.94
CA SER A 471 -4.16 20.07 4.29
C SER A 471 -4.75 18.66 4.26
N GLU A 472 -5.75 18.41 3.42
CA GLU A 472 -6.33 17.09 3.16
C GLU A 472 -5.29 16.10 2.61
N THR A 473 -4.52 16.53 1.61
CA THR A 473 -3.45 15.70 1.05
C THR A 473 -2.40 15.36 2.11
N ILE A 474 -1.89 16.35 2.85
CA ILE A 474 -0.91 16.13 3.92
C ILE A 474 -1.48 15.21 4.99
N ALA A 475 -2.75 15.41 5.41
CA ALA A 475 -3.43 14.57 6.38
C ALA A 475 -3.53 13.12 5.88
N THR A 476 -3.89 12.90 4.61
CA THR A 476 -3.97 11.57 4.01
C THR A 476 -2.66 10.79 4.15
N TYR A 477 -1.52 11.43 3.90
CA TYR A 477 -0.21 10.81 4.07
C TYR A 477 0.19 10.65 5.54
N ALA A 478 -0.17 11.58 6.41
CA ALA A 478 0.09 11.48 7.84
C ALA A 478 -0.70 10.35 8.50
N LEU A 479 -1.89 10.08 8.02
CA LEU A 479 -2.75 9.00 8.53
C LEU A 479 -2.36 7.61 7.99
N CYS A 480 -1.55 7.53 6.93
CA CYS A 480 -1.10 6.27 6.38
C CYS A 480 -0.17 5.54 7.36
N GLY A 481 -0.49 4.30 7.68
CA GLY A 481 0.33 3.43 8.52
C GLY A 481 -0.33 3.04 9.84
N PHE A 482 -0.05 1.82 10.28
CA PHE A 482 -0.65 1.16 11.44
C PHE A 482 -0.03 1.59 12.80
N GLY A 483 0.35 2.86 12.92
CA GLY A 483 0.92 3.43 14.15
C GLY A 483 -0.16 3.78 15.18
N ASN A 484 -0.84 2.80 15.76
CA ASN A 484 -1.88 2.99 16.77
C ASN A 484 -1.73 2.03 17.95
N VAL A 485 -2.38 2.38 19.08
CA VAL A 485 -2.31 1.61 20.32
C VAL A 485 -2.97 0.23 20.15
N SER A 486 -4.03 0.15 19.36
CA SER A 486 -4.75 -1.10 19.08
C SER A 486 -3.84 -2.10 18.35
N PHE A 487 -3.15 -1.64 17.30
CA PHE A 487 -2.23 -2.48 16.54
C PHE A 487 -0.97 -2.86 17.34
N LEU A 488 -0.58 -2.04 18.31
CA LEU A 488 0.55 -2.33 19.19
C LEU A 488 0.35 -3.63 19.96
N GLY A 489 -0.84 -3.85 20.52
CA GLY A 489 -1.19 -5.09 21.21
C GLY A 489 -1.13 -6.31 20.29
N LEU A 490 -1.67 -6.20 19.08
CA LEU A 490 -1.60 -7.25 18.06
C LEU A 490 -0.15 -7.56 17.66
N ALA A 491 0.67 -6.53 17.42
CA ALA A 491 2.08 -6.69 17.05
C ALA A 491 2.88 -7.39 18.16
N ILE A 492 2.68 -7.01 19.43
CA ILE A 492 3.34 -7.67 20.58
C ILE A 492 2.93 -9.14 20.63
N SER A 493 1.64 -9.44 20.49
CA SER A 493 1.12 -10.81 20.54
C SER A 493 1.71 -11.66 19.41
N THR A 494 1.65 -11.17 18.17
CA THR A 494 2.15 -11.88 16.99
C THR A 494 3.66 -12.11 17.07
N LEU A 495 4.44 -11.07 17.35
CA LEU A 495 5.89 -11.20 17.45
C LEU A 495 6.31 -12.10 18.63
N THR A 496 5.58 -12.07 19.74
CA THR A 496 5.83 -12.96 20.87
C THR A 496 5.52 -14.41 20.55
N SER A 497 4.48 -14.69 19.76
CA SER A 497 4.19 -16.05 19.29
C SER A 497 5.28 -16.62 18.36
N MET A 498 5.86 -15.75 17.53
CA MET A 498 6.98 -16.11 16.65
C MET A 498 8.30 -16.26 17.38
N ALA A 499 8.55 -15.45 18.43
CA ALA A 499 9.79 -15.46 19.22
C ALA A 499 9.51 -15.40 20.72
N PRO A 500 9.02 -16.49 21.35
CA PRO A 500 8.63 -16.51 22.77
C PRO A 500 9.76 -16.15 23.73
N SER A 501 11.01 -16.52 23.39
CA SER A 501 12.20 -16.24 24.19
C SER A 501 12.53 -14.73 24.27
N ARG A 502 12.03 -13.91 23.34
CA ARG A 502 12.31 -12.46 23.24
C ARG A 502 11.13 -11.58 23.66
N LYS A 503 10.15 -12.13 24.36
CA LYS A 503 8.92 -11.42 24.80
C LYS A 503 9.23 -10.11 25.53
N ARG A 504 10.24 -10.10 26.42
CA ARG A 504 10.62 -8.89 27.17
C ARG A 504 11.17 -7.78 26.27
N ASP A 505 12.00 -8.15 25.30
CA ASP A 505 12.60 -7.19 24.35
C ASP A 505 11.55 -6.59 23.43
N ILE A 506 10.60 -7.43 22.97
CA ILE A 506 9.47 -7.02 22.12
C ILE A 506 8.61 -6.01 22.89
N ALA A 507 8.21 -6.34 24.12
CA ALA A 507 7.37 -5.46 24.94
C ALA A 507 8.07 -4.14 25.30
N ALA A 508 9.37 -4.19 25.63
CA ALA A 508 10.15 -3.00 25.96
C ALA A 508 10.35 -2.06 24.76
N GLY A 509 10.39 -2.61 23.54
CA GLY A 509 10.53 -1.85 22.30
C GLY A 509 9.22 -1.28 21.74
N ALA A 510 8.09 -1.84 22.14
CA ALA A 510 6.81 -1.63 21.48
C ALA A 510 6.35 -0.16 21.46
N VAL A 511 6.39 0.54 22.59
CA VAL A 511 6.01 1.97 22.67
C VAL A 511 6.94 2.84 21.84
N ARG A 512 8.24 2.56 21.84
CA ARG A 512 9.19 3.25 20.97
C ARG A 512 8.88 3.03 19.50
N ALA A 513 8.56 1.80 19.13
CA ALA A 513 8.18 1.46 17.76
C ALA A 513 6.91 2.21 17.33
N LEU A 514 5.92 2.35 18.21
CA LEU A 514 4.71 3.13 17.97
C LEU A 514 5.03 4.61 17.68
N ILE A 515 5.85 5.23 18.52
CA ILE A 515 6.26 6.63 18.34
C ILE A 515 7.05 6.79 17.03
N ALA A 516 8.02 5.90 16.79
CA ALA A 516 8.82 5.89 15.59
C ALA A 516 7.96 5.76 14.31
N GLY A 517 6.98 4.84 14.33
CA GLY A 517 6.06 4.64 13.21
C GLY A 517 5.22 5.88 12.90
N ASN A 518 4.68 6.54 13.93
CA ASN A 518 3.94 7.79 13.73
C ASN A 518 4.83 8.90 13.16
N ILE A 519 6.04 9.08 13.68
CA ILE A 519 6.96 10.11 13.15
C ILE A 519 7.37 9.78 11.71
N ALA A 520 7.56 8.51 11.35
CA ALA A 520 7.81 8.12 9.96
C ALA A 520 6.66 8.53 9.02
N CYS A 521 5.40 8.39 9.47
CA CYS A 521 4.24 8.88 8.73
C CYS A 521 4.24 10.42 8.61
N PHE A 522 4.59 11.14 9.68
CA PHE A 522 4.68 12.61 9.66
C PHE A 522 5.81 13.09 8.73
N MET A 523 6.95 12.41 8.70
CA MET A 523 8.01 12.70 7.74
C MET A 523 7.54 12.46 6.29
N THR A 524 6.76 11.41 6.04
CA THR A 524 6.15 11.16 4.73
C THR A 524 5.19 12.29 4.34
N ALA A 525 4.39 12.77 5.29
CA ALA A 525 3.50 13.90 5.11
C ALA A 525 4.28 15.22 4.85
N CYS A 526 5.41 15.44 5.54
CA CYS A 526 6.29 16.58 5.26
C CYS A 526 6.80 16.57 3.82
N ILE A 527 7.30 15.44 3.34
CA ILE A 527 7.80 15.32 1.95
C ILE A 527 6.67 15.54 0.96
N THR A 528 5.48 15.01 1.22
CA THR A 528 4.30 15.31 0.41
C THR A 528 3.97 16.80 0.44
N GLY A 529 4.02 17.44 1.60
CA GLY A 529 3.83 18.89 1.75
C GLY A 529 4.88 19.74 1.01
N ILE A 530 6.13 19.28 0.91
CA ILE A 530 7.19 19.94 0.13
C ILE A 530 6.90 19.79 -1.39
N LEU A 531 6.49 18.60 -1.81
CA LEU A 531 6.38 18.24 -3.23
C LEU A 531 5.01 18.60 -3.83
N SER A 532 3.94 18.69 -3.03
CA SER A 532 2.62 19.03 -3.56
C SER A 532 2.59 20.46 -4.08
N SER A 533 2.16 20.61 -5.33
CA SER A 533 1.74 21.92 -5.85
C SER A 533 0.49 22.36 -5.10
N THR A 534 0.36 23.65 -4.79
CA THR A 534 -0.87 24.18 -4.19
C THR A 534 -2.03 23.99 -5.17
N PRO A 535 -3.00 23.13 -4.89
CA PRO A 535 -4.19 23.08 -5.73
C PRO A 535 -5.00 24.38 -5.56
N VAL A 536 -5.75 24.73 -6.58
CA VAL A 536 -6.66 25.87 -6.54
C VAL A 536 -7.66 25.65 -5.41
N ASP A 537 -7.81 26.63 -4.53
CA ASP A 537 -8.66 26.52 -3.36
C ASP A 537 -10.15 26.53 -3.77
N ILE A 538 -11.00 26.03 -2.89
CA ILE A 538 -12.47 25.97 -3.09
C ILE A 538 -13.10 27.35 -3.27
N THR A 539 -12.48 28.38 -2.73
CA THR A 539 -12.85 29.77 -2.99
C THR A 539 -12.85 30.08 -4.49
N CYS A 540 -11.86 29.55 -5.21
CA CYS A 540 -11.79 29.67 -6.66
C CYS A 540 -12.87 28.88 -7.38
N HIS A 541 -13.32 27.74 -6.85
CA HIS A 541 -14.44 27.01 -7.41
C HIS A 541 -15.73 27.84 -7.42
N HIS A 542 -16.06 28.46 -6.29
CA HIS A 542 -17.23 29.35 -6.21
C HIS A 542 -17.07 30.60 -7.09
N ILE A 543 -15.87 31.15 -7.18
CA ILE A 543 -15.59 32.29 -8.08
C ILE A 543 -15.81 31.86 -9.52
N PHE A 544 -15.33 30.69 -9.92
CA PHE A 544 -15.52 30.17 -11.28
C PHE A 544 -16.98 29.86 -11.58
N GLU A 545 -17.69 29.19 -10.66
CA GLU A 545 -19.12 28.90 -10.81
C GLU A 545 -19.93 30.19 -10.97
N ASN A 546 -19.72 31.15 -10.08
CA ASN A 546 -20.47 32.42 -10.13
C ASN A 546 -20.11 33.27 -11.35
N THR A 547 -18.83 33.30 -11.75
CA THR A 547 -18.38 34.16 -12.86
C THR A 547 -18.66 33.53 -14.22
N PHE A 548 -18.45 32.22 -14.38
CA PHE A 548 -18.56 31.55 -15.66
C PHE A 548 -20.00 31.10 -15.95
N ALA A 549 -20.81 30.79 -14.92
CA ALA A 549 -22.24 30.45 -15.09
C ALA A 549 -23.13 31.68 -15.16
N SER A 550 -22.81 32.80 -14.49
CA SER A 550 -23.66 33.98 -14.41
C SER A 550 -23.28 35.14 -15.34
N GLY A 551 -22.20 35.01 -16.12
CA GLY A 551 -21.76 36.05 -17.06
C GLY A 551 -21.24 37.33 -16.39
N LEU A 552 -20.86 37.29 -15.14
CA LEU A 552 -20.23 38.42 -14.42
C LEU A 552 -18.84 38.76 -15.02
N SER A 553 -18.37 39.98 -14.78
CA SER A 553 -17.09 40.47 -15.31
C SER A 553 -15.93 39.53 -15.01
N GLN A 554 -15.35 38.91 -16.03
CA GLN A 554 -14.26 37.94 -15.96
C GLN A 554 -12.92 38.57 -15.56
N ASN A 555 -12.82 39.89 -15.45
CA ASN A 555 -11.56 40.62 -15.25
C ASN A 555 -11.36 41.10 -13.81
N THR A 556 -11.96 40.45 -12.82
CA THR A 556 -11.70 40.75 -11.41
C THR A 556 -10.35 40.17 -10.98
N THR A 557 -9.65 40.86 -10.09
CA THR A 557 -8.35 40.42 -9.54
C THR A 557 -8.41 39.00 -8.96
N ASP A 558 -9.56 38.63 -8.40
CA ASP A 558 -9.77 37.32 -7.80
C ASP A 558 -9.90 36.22 -8.86
N VAL A 559 -10.62 36.47 -9.96
CA VAL A 559 -10.72 35.52 -11.10
C VAL A 559 -9.37 35.31 -11.75
N VAL A 560 -8.62 36.39 -11.97
CA VAL A 560 -7.26 36.34 -12.55
C VAL A 560 -6.31 35.56 -11.63
N SER A 561 -6.36 35.81 -10.32
CA SER A 561 -5.55 35.09 -9.33
C SER A 561 -5.91 33.60 -9.28
N CYS A 562 -7.20 33.27 -9.28
CA CYS A 562 -7.67 31.88 -9.32
C CYS A 562 -7.29 31.18 -10.63
N CYS A 563 -7.40 31.84 -11.77
CA CYS A 563 -6.96 31.30 -13.04
C CYS A 563 -5.43 31.08 -13.10
N GLN A 564 -4.62 31.99 -12.56
CA GLN A 564 -3.17 31.78 -12.45
C GLN A 564 -2.84 30.59 -11.56
N SER A 565 -3.53 30.42 -10.45
CA SER A 565 -3.35 29.30 -9.54
C SER A 565 -3.79 27.99 -10.20
N LEU A 566 -4.91 27.96 -10.93
CA LEU A 566 -5.37 26.80 -11.68
C LEU A 566 -4.34 26.37 -12.74
N LEU A 567 -3.86 27.29 -13.54
CA LEU A 567 -2.88 27.01 -14.59
C LEU A 567 -1.54 26.51 -14.01
N SER A 568 -1.09 27.10 -12.90
CA SER A 568 0.15 26.68 -12.23
C SER A 568 0.05 25.31 -11.58
N SER A 569 -1.15 24.88 -11.17
CA SER A 569 -1.41 23.57 -10.56
C SER A 569 -1.81 22.49 -11.57
N THR A 570 -2.02 22.86 -12.83
CA THR A 570 -2.39 21.95 -13.90
C THR A 570 -1.17 21.24 -14.45
N VAL A 571 -1.21 19.91 -14.50
CA VAL A 571 -0.12 19.07 -15.03
C VAL A 571 -0.52 18.54 -16.40
N ALA A 572 0.24 18.90 -17.42
CA ALA A 572 0.08 18.32 -18.77
C ALA A 572 0.67 16.90 -18.78
N VAL A 573 -0.18 15.91 -19.04
CA VAL A 573 0.16 14.48 -18.93
C VAL A 573 0.44 13.87 -20.31
N GLY A 574 0.05 14.58 -21.40
CA GLY A 574 0.29 14.17 -22.80
C GLY A 574 -0.42 15.09 -23.79
N PRO A 575 -0.28 14.88 -25.10
CA PRO A 575 -1.01 15.63 -26.09
C PRO A 575 -2.51 15.28 -25.96
N GLY A 576 -3.28 16.21 -25.38
CA GLY A 576 -4.73 16.09 -25.19
C GLY A 576 -5.20 15.59 -23.83
N GLU A 577 -4.31 15.29 -22.91
CA GLU A 577 -4.67 14.84 -21.57
C GLU A 577 -4.00 15.71 -20.50
N VAL A 578 -4.83 16.43 -19.74
CA VAL A 578 -4.37 17.30 -18.64
C VAL A 578 -5.17 16.99 -17.40
N ILE A 579 -4.49 16.95 -16.29
CA ILE A 579 -5.11 16.84 -14.99
C ILE A 579 -5.15 18.25 -14.38
N PRO A 580 -6.33 18.89 -14.31
CA PRO A 580 -6.45 20.16 -13.63
C PRO A 580 -6.16 19.97 -12.15
N GLY A 581 -5.47 20.94 -11.56
CA GLY A 581 -5.24 20.95 -10.13
C GLY A 581 -6.56 21.14 -9.38
N GLY A 582 -6.92 20.16 -8.56
CA GLY A 582 -8.17 20.20 -7.80
C GLY A 582 -9.39 19.65 -8.57
N TYR A 583 -10.59 19.91 -8.03
CA TYR A 583 -11.86 19.44 -8.59
C TYR A 583 -12.45 20.43 -9.62
N HIS A 584 -11.62 20.99 -10.48
CA HIS A 584 -12.09 21.94 -11.49
C HIS A 584 -12.44 21.22 -12.78
N SER A 585 -13.50 21.71 -13.42
CA SER A 585 -13.92 21.21 -14.72
C SER A 585 -12.92 21.64 -15.82
N LEU A 586 -12.79 20.85 -16.86
CA LEU A 586 -12.02 21.23 -18.05
C LEU A 586 -12.55 22.53 -18.70
N SER A 587 -13.86 22.83 -18.51
CA SER A 587 -14.45 24.08 -18.96
C SER A 587 -13.88 25.30 -18.23
N SER A 588 -13.66 25.22 -16.91
CA SER A 588 -13.00 26.29 -16.14
C SER A 588 -11.56 26.49 -16.59
N LEU A 589 -10.84 25.42 -16.88
CA LEU A 589 -9.48 25.47 -17.39
C LEU A 589 -9.42 26.13 -18.78
N LYS A 590 -10.35 25.80 -19.67
CA LYS A 590 -10.49 26.43 -21.00
C LYS A 590 -10.71 27.91 -20.88
N THR A 591 -11.69 28.32 -20.07
CA THR A 591 -12.02 29.75 -19.86
C THR A 591 -10.84 30.52 -19.26
N CYS A 592 -10.10 29.93 -18.30
CA CYS A 592 -8.90 30.52 -17.73
C CYS A 592 -7.76 30.61 -18.76
N CYS A 593 -7.60 29.63 -19.65
CA CYS A 593 -6.65 29.66 -20.75
C CYS A 593 -6.96 30.80 -21.74
N GLU A 594 -8.22 30.97 -22.11
CA GLU A 594 -8.68 32.03 -22.99
C GLU A 594 -8.46 33.42 -22.37
N LEU A 595 -8.71 33.53 -21.05
CA LEU A 595 -8.55 34.78 -20.30
C LEU A 595 -7.08 35.21 -20.18
N LEU A 596 -6.18 34.31 -19.79
CA LEU A 596 -4.81 34.64 -19.45
C LEU A 596 -3.82 34.44 -20.60
N LYS A 597 -4.18 33.67 -21.65
CA LYS A 597 -3.33 33.32 -22.81
C LYS A 597 -1.88 33.00 -22.41
N PRO A 598 -1.64 32.03 -21.52
CA PRO A 598 -0.32 31.77 -20.98
C PRO A 598 0.62 31.30 -22.11
N SER A 599 1.84 31.87 -22.16
CA SER A 599 2.85 31.48 -23.14
C SER A 599 3.44 30.09 -22.89
N THR A 600 3.23 29.53 -21.72
CA THR A 600 3.81 28.24 -21.26
C THR A 600 2.88 27.04 -21.46
N LEU A 601 1.58 27.27 -21.69
CA LEU A 601 0.59 26.21 -21.86
C LEU A 601 -0.13 26.40 -23.21
N ASN A 602 -0.07 25.37 -24.04
CA ASN A 602 -0.80 25.39 -25.29
C ASN A 602 -2.25 24.95 -25.03
N CYS A 603 -3.20 25.85 -25.13
CA CYS A 603 -4.63 25.63 -24.80
C CYS A 603 -5.44 25.00 -25.96
N THR A 604 -4.83 24.83 -27.14
CA THR A 604 -5.53 24.37 -28.35
C THR A 604 -5.99 22.90 -28.33
N TRP A 605 -5.51 22.12 -27.38
CA TRP A 605 -5.85 20.70 -27.22
C TRP A 605 -7.07 20.46 -26.30
N ILE A 606 -7.59 21.50 -25.63
CA ILE A 606 -8.79 21.37 -24.78
C ILE A 606 -10.00 21.21 -25.71
N PRO A 607 -10.77 20.10 -25.67
CA PRO A 607 -11.88 19.86 -26.57
C PRO A 607 -12.97 20.90 -26.44
N ASP A 608 -13.56 21.27 -27.58
CA ASP A 608 -14.67 22.27 -27.65
C ASP A 608 -16.02 21.72 -27.17
N GLN A 609 -16.14 20.41 -26.95
CA GLN A 609 -17.35 19.74 -26.53
C GLN A 609 -17.16 19.07 -25.17
N LEU A 610 -17.76 19.68 -24.16
CA LEU A 610 -18.09 19.05 -22.89
C LEU A 610 -19.52 19.39 -22.53
#